data_bbd8110a84b9ef8f7bdbf5f25b186d71
#
_entry.id   bbd8110a84b9ef8f7bdbf5f25b186d71
#
_cell.length_a   1.000
_cell.length_b   1.000
_cell.length_c   1.000
_cell.angle_alpha   90.00
_cell.angle_beta   90.00
_cell.angle_gamma   90.00
#
_symmetry.space_group_name_H-M   'P 1'
#
loop_
_entity.id
_entity.type
_entity.pdbx_description
1 polymer ?
#
loop_
_entity_poly.entity_id
_entity_poly.type
_entity_poly.pdbx_seq_one_letter_code
_entity_poly.pdbx_strand_id
1 'polypeptide(L)'
;SKALNNTIEGQLHSNVPASYLQTHNNTTFVIDKIAASELTRVKTPWKVGSCKWTKELKAKAVIWLCGLTKKSILNLTESDYNENNLSELLFHQSPYDVNLEIYRKIHRSITGWPGGKPDADDTHRPERAKPVKKRVLILSPHPDDDVISMGGTFARLVDQGHDVHVAYQTSGNIAVNNSDVLK
;
A
#
# COMPACT_ATOMS: atom_id res chain seq x y z
N SER A 1 9.50 -10.45 15.15
CA SER A 1 10.39 -11.20 14.24
C SER A 1 9.77 -12.55 13.87
N LYS A 2 10.09 -13.07 12.67
CA LYS A 2 9.60 -14.38 12.22
C LYS A 2 10.05 -15.53 13.15
N ALA A 3 11.27 -15.45 13.68
CA ALA A 3 11.77 -16.44 14.63
C ALA A 3 10.91 -16.52 15.89
N LEU A 4 10.53 -15.37 16.46
CA LEU A 4 9.69 -15.32 17.65
C LEU A 4 8.26 -15.83 17.35
N ASN A 5 7.71 -15.49 16.20
CA ASN A 5 6.41 -16.00 15.78
C ASN A 5 6.43 -17.54 15.66
N ASN A 6 7.46 -18.11 15.03
CA ASN A 6 7.64 -19.56 14.94
C ASN A 6 7.80 -20.22 16.33
N THR A 7 8.42 -19.52 17.29
CA THR A 7 8.59 -20.01 18.66
C THR A 7 7.28 -20.04 19.44
N ILE A 8 6.45 -18.98 19.32
CA ILE A 8 5.26 -18.80 20.19
C ILE A 8 3.98 -19.30 19.53
N GLU A 9 3.83 -19.14 18.21
CA GLU A 9 2.60 -19.43 17.47
C GLU A 9 2.79 -20.49 16.38
N GLY A 10 4.04 -20.89 16.10
CA GLY A 10 4.38 -21.92 15.12
C GLY A 10 4.13 -23.33 15.62
N GLN A 11 4.26 -24.29 14.72
CA GLN A 11 4.20 -25.72 15.09
C GLN A 11 5.42 -26.11 15.94
N LEU A 12 5.21 -27.07 16.85
CA LEU A 12 6.30 -27.70 17.60
C LEU A 12 7.19 -28.46 16.61
N HIS A 13 8.44 -28.04 16.50
CA HIS A 13 9.35 -28.64 15.53
C HIS A 13 10.80 -28.61 16.01
N SER A 14 11.56 -29.70 15.76
CA SER A 14 12.97 -29.84 16.18
C SER A 14 13.89 -28.78 15.58
N ASN A 15 13.58 -28.24 14.38
CA ASN A 15 14.34 -27.14 13.78
C ASN A 15 14.10 -25.78 14.45
N VAL A 16 13.09 -25.69 15.32
CA VAL A 16 12.79 -24.55 16.18
C VAL A 16 12.70 -25.04 17.61
N PRO A 17 13.82 -25.38 18.27
CA PRO A 17 13.80 -26.00 19.60
C PRO A 17 13.04 -25.17 20.63
N ALA A 18 13.08 -23.84 20.54
CA ALA A 18 12.32 -22.93 21.41
C ALA A 18 10.79 -23.09 21.28
N SER A 19 10.27 -23.72 20.21
CA SER A 19 8.84 -23.98 20.07
C SER A 19 8.31 -24.92 21.15
N TYR A 20 9.15 -25.82 21.70
CA TYR A 20 8.77 -26.72 22.79
C TYR A 20 8.44 -25.98 24.09
N LEU A 21 8.85 -24.72 24.25
CA LEU A 21 8.44 -23.88 25.39
C LEU A 21 6.92 -23.64 25.43
N GLN A 22 6.22 -23.81 24.31
CA GLN A 22 4.75 -23.75 24.26
C GLN A 22 4.08 -24.83 25.10
N THR A 23 4.74 -25.96 25.34
CA THR A 23 4.23 -27.08 26.14
C THR A 23 4.58 -26.99 27.61
N HIS A 24 5.39 -26.01 28.01
CA HIS A 24 5.82 -25.83 29.39
C HIS A 24 4.75 -25.06 30.18
N ASN A 25 4.32 -25.61 31.31
CA ASN A 25 3.21 -25.08 32.10
C ASN A 25 3.43 -23.66 32.68
N ASN A 26 4.67 -23.22 32.77
CA ASN A 26 5.01 -21.93 33.37
C ASN A 26 6.12 -21.23 32.55
N THR A 27 5.74 -20.73 31.37
CA THR A 27 6.65 -19.98 30.50
C THR A 27 6.21 -18.52 30.39
N THR A 28 7.13 -17.58 30.58
CA THR A 28 6.92 -16.15 30.37
C THR A 28 7.88 -15.65 29.31
N PHE A 29 7.36 -15.03 28.26
CA PHE A 29 8.15 -14.38 27.22
C PHE A 29 8.19 -12.87 27.47
N VAL A 30 9.38 -12.31 27.70
CA VAL A 30 9.60 -10.86 27.77
C VAL A 30 10.17 -10.38 26.45
N ILE A 31 9.40 -9.59 25.73
CA ILE A 31 9.72 -9.19 24.34
C ILE A 31 9.40 -7.72 24.11
N ASP A 32 10.17 -7.07 23.25
CA ASP A 32 9.89 -5.71 22.81
C ASP A 32 8.85 -5.67 21.65
N LYS A 33 8.35 -4.47 21.36
CA LYS A 33 7.32 -4.27 20.32
C LYS A 33 7.80 -4.66 18.92
N ILE A 34 9.08 -4.47 18.60
CA ILE A 34 9.66 -4.77 17.30
C ILE A 34 9.76 -6.28 17.12
N ALA A 35 10.24 -6.98 18.15
CA ALA A 35 10.30 -8.44 18.15
C ALA A 35 8.89 -9.06 18.03
N ALA A 36 7.89 -8.48 18.70
CA ALA A 36 6.50 -8.93 18.71
C ALA A 36 5.74 -8.63 17.41
N SER A 37 6.29 -7.85 16.48
CA SER A 37 5.57 -7.32 15.30
C SER A 37 4.87 -8.38 14.43
N GLU A 38 5.39 -9.61 14.40
CA GLU A 38 4.84 -10.71 13.60
C GLU A 38 3.83 -11.58 14.36
N LEU A 39 3.67 -11.38 15.68
CA LEU A 39 2.67 -12.12 16.45
C LEU A 39 1.26 -11.71 16.03
N THR A 40 0.35 -12.68 15.97
CA THR A 40 -1.04 -12.49 15.53
C THR A 40 -1.73 -11.38 16.32
N ARG A 41 -1.54 -11.33 17.64
CA ARG A 41 -2.09 -10.29 18.52
C ARG A 41 -1.62 -8.88 18.16
N VAL A 42 -0.44 -8.72 17.55
CA VAL A 42 0.11 -7.42 17.14
C VAL A 42 -0.16 -7.14 15.67
N LYS A 43 0.00 -8.16 14.84
CA LYS A 43 -0.12 -8.02 13.37
C LYS A 43 -1.57 -7.94 12.91
N THR A 44 -2.42 -8.81 13.44
CA THR A 44 -3.83 -8.96 13.07
C THR A 44 -4.69 -9.17 14.33
N PRO A 45 -4.77 -8.19 15.25
CA PRO A 45 -5.38 -8.35 16.57
C PRO A 45 -6.86 -8.78 16.48
N TRP A 46 -7.59 -8.39 15.43
CA TRP A 46 -8.98 -8.78 15.19
C TRP A 46 -9.18 -10.29 15.02
N LYS A 47 -8.12 -11.05 14.73
CA LYS A 47 -8.16 -12.53 14.68
C LYS A 47 -8.13 -13.18 16.06
N VAL A 48 -7.75 -12.44 17.09
CA VAL A 48 -7.59 -12.96 18.45
C VAL A 48 -8.77 -12.59 19.33
N GLY A 49 -9.45 -11.50 19.02
CA GLY A 49 -10.62 -11.04 19.76
C GLY A 49 -11.06 -9.64 19.35
N SER A 50 -12.05 -9.11 20.05
CA SER A 50 -12.58 -7.77 19.83
C SER A 50 -11.50 -6.69 19.97
N CYS A 51 -11.55 -5.67 19.13
CA CYS A 51 -10.55 -4.62 19.03
C CYS A 51 -11.11 -3.25 19.35
N LYS A 52 -10.31 -2.38 19.97
CA LYS A 52 -10.60 -0.94 19.96
C LYS A 52 -10.18 -0.38 18.59
N TRP A 53 -11.17 -0.17 17.73
CA TRP A 53 -10.94 0.29 16.35
C TRP A 53 -10.52 1.75 16.31
N THR A 54 -9.22 2.00 16.10
CA THR A 54 -8.69 3.31 15.73
C THR A 54 -8.71 3.46 14.21
N LYS A 55 -8.59 4.70 13.72
CA LYS A 55 -8.51 4.98 12.26
C LYS A 55 -7.33 4.25 11.61
N GLU A 56 -6.22 4.11 12.33
CA GLU A 56 -5.00 3.41 11.86
C GLU A 56 -5.22 1.90 11.81
N LEU A 57 -5.83 1.33 12.87
CA LEU A 57 -6.10 -0.09 12.92
C LEU A 57 -7.13 -0.51 11.85
N LYS A 58 -8.17 0.31 11.65
CA LYS A 58 -9.15 0.13 10.58
C LYS A 58 -8.48 0.11 9.20
N ALA A 59 -7.64 1.10 8.90
CA ALA A 59 -6.90 1.15 7.64
C ALA A 59 -5.99 -0.07 7.46
N LYS A 60 -5.26 -0.45 8.52
CA LYS A 60 -4.40 -1.64 8.52
C LYS A 60 -5.18 -2.91 8.22
N ALA A 61 -6.36 -3.10 8.83
CA ALA A 61 -7.19 -4.27 8.63
C ALA A 61 -7.72 -4.37 7.19
N VAL A 62 -8.21 -3.25 6.64
CA VAL A 62 -8.73 -3.21 5.26
C VAL A 62 -7.62 -3.46 4.24
N ILE A 63 -6.43 -2.87 4.42
CA ILE A 63 -5.29 -3.12 3.53
C ILE A 63 -4.86 -4.60 3.62
N TRP A 64 -4.81 -5.15 4.84
CA TRP A 64 -4.51 -6.56 5.04
C TRP A 64 -5.53 -7.46 4.34
N LEU A 65 -6.84 -7.12 4.42
CA LEU A 65 -7.92 -7.86 3.76
C LEU A 65 -7.75 -7.84 2.23
N CYS A 66 -7.40 -6.70 1.64
CA CYS A 66 -7.07 -6.59 0.21
C CYS A 66 -5.93 -7.53 -0.19
N GLY A 67 -4.88 -7.59 0.64
CA GLY A 67 -3.73 -8.47 0.40
C GLY A 67 -4.09 -9.95 0.46
N LEU A 68 -5.02 -10.31 1.35
CA LEU A 68 -5.51 -11.68 1.52
C LEU A 68 -6.44 -12.11 0.39
N THR A 69 -7.45 -11.28 0.07
CA THR A 69 -8.48 -11.58 -0.92
C THR A 69 -8.05 -11.31 -2.36
N LYS A 70 -6.93 -10.59 -2.55
CA LYS A 70 -6.46 -10.10 -3.85
C LYS A 70 -7.45 -9.17 -4.55
N LYS A 71 -8.33 -8.54 -3.79
CA LYS A 71 -9.30 -7.55 -4.28
C LYS A 71 -8.80 -6.13 -4.04
N SER A 72 -9.19 -5.20 -4.91
CA SER A 72 -9.01 -3.76 -4.62
C SER A 72 -9.92 -3.33 -3.47
N ILE A 73 -9.57 -2.23 -2.79
CA ILE A 73 -10.32 -1.74 -1.63
C ILE A 73 -11.81 -1.56 -1.95
N LEU A 74 -12.13 -0.94 -3.09
CA LEU A 74 -13.52 -0.65 -3.45
C LEU A 74 -14.34 -1.91 -3.85
N ASN A 75 -13.67 -3.03 -4.07
CA ASN A 75 -14.30 -4.31 -4.45
C ASN A 75 -14.44 -5.28 -3.27
N LEU A 76 -14.08 -4.87 -2.05
CA LEU A 76 -14.32 -5.68 -0.86
C LEU A 76 -15.80 -5.71 -0.54
N THR A 77 -16.31 -6.91 -0.26
CA THR A 77 -17.71 -7.21 0.02
C THR A 77 -17.95 -7.51 1.49
N GLU A 78 -19.19 -7.55 1.92
CA GLU A 78 -19.58 -7.94 3.28
C GLU A 78 -19.06 -9.34 3.64
N SER A 79 -19.12 -10.29 2.71
CA SER A 79 -18.58 -11.63 2.88
C SER A 79 -17.09 -11.61 3.21
N ASP A 80 -16.31 -10.78 2.49
CA ASP A 80 -14.87 -10.65 2.73
C ASP A 80 -14.58 -10.22 4.18
N TYR A 81 -15.36 -9.29 4.71
CA TYR A 81 -15.21 -8.83 6.10
C TYR A 81 -15.62 -9.91 7.10
N ASN A 82 -16.78 -10.52 6.90
CA ASN A 82 -17.36 -11.50 7.83
C ASN A 82 -16.51 -12.76 7.94
N GLU A 83 -16.02 -13.28 6.82
CA GLU A 83 -15.17 -14.45 6.77
C GLU A 83 -13.79 -14.25 7.40
N ASN A 84 -13.38 -12.99 7.60
CA ASN A 84 -12.06 -12.63 8.08
C ASN A 84 -12.03 -11.94 9.45
N ASN A 85 -13.08 -12.15 10.27
CA ASN A 85 -13.20 -11.61 11.63
C ASN A 85 -13.22 -10.07 11.68
N LEU A 86 -13.74 -9.41 10.64
CA LEU A 86 -13.82 -7.96 10.53
C LEU A 86 -15.26 -7.43 10.56
N SER A 87 -16.24 -8.25 10.93
CA SER A 87 -17.67 -7.89 11.02
C SER A 87 -17.91 -6.68 11.92
N GLU A 88 -17.09 -6.50 12.97
CA GLU A 88 -17.20 -5.33 13.86
C GLU A 88 -17.07 -4.00 13.13
N LEU A 89 -16.35 -3.95 12.01
CA LEU A 89 -16.20 -2.74 11.19
C LEU A 89 -17.49 -2.35 10.48
N LEU A 90 -18.41 -3.31 10.33
CA LEU A 90 -19.68 -3.14 9.60
C LEU A 90 -20.88 -2.85 10.51
N PHE A 91 -20.70 -2.82 11.84
CA PHE A 91 -21.83 -2.61 12.78
C PHE A 91 -22.58 -1.29 12.58
N HIS A 92 -21.88 -0.25 12.09
CA HIS A 92 -22.46 1.08 11.94
C HIS A 92 -22.29 1.67 10.54
N GLN A 93 -21.69 0.91 9.62
CA GLN A 93 -21.35 1.37 8.28
C GLN A 93 -21.49 0.23 7.27
N SER A 94 -21.90 0.56 6.05
CA SER A 94 -21.85 -0.43 4.95
C SER A 94 -20.40 -0.78 4.57
N PRO A 95 -20.17 -1.95 3.95
CA PRO A 95 -18.86 -2.27 3.39
C PRO A 95 -18.34 -1.19 2.45
N TYR A 96 -19.25 -0.64 1.63
CA TYR A 96 -18.90 0.44 0.70
C TYR A 96 -18.39 1.70 1.41
N ASP A 97 -19.05 2.11 2.50
CA ASP A 97 -18.64 3.30 3.26
C ASP A 97 -17.27 3.11 3.91
N VAL A 98 -17.04 1.93 4.49
CA VAL A 98 -15.72 1.56 5.05
C VAL A 98 -14.64 1.59 3.97
N ASN A 99 -14.91 0.97 2.82
CA ASN A 99 -14.00 0.93 1.69
C ASN A 99 -13.68 2.33 1.18
N LEU A 100 -14.70 3.17 1.01
CA LEU A 100 -14.56 4.53 0.51
C LEU A 100 -13.79 5.43 1.49
N GLU A 101 -14.04 5.29 2.80
CA GLU A 101 -13.30 6.02 3.83
C GLU A 101 -11.80 5.71 3.74
N ILE A 102 -11.43 4.42 3.68
CA ILE A 102 -10.02 4.00 3.63
C ILE A 102 -9.39 4.35 2.30
N TYR A 103 -10.09 4.16 1.19
CA TYR A 103 -9.63 4.58 -0.13
C TYR A 103 -9.28 6.08 -0.15
N ARG A 104 -10.18 6.93 0.33
CA ARG A 104 -9.97 8.38 0.39
C ARG A 104 -8.79 8.74 1.29
N LYS A 105 -8.66 8.08 2.45
CA LYS A 105 -7.52 8.30 3.36
C LYS A 105 -6.20 7.99 2.65
N ILE A 106 -6.08 6.83 2.01
CA ILE A 106 -4.85 6.44 1.31
C ILE A 106 -4.59 7.37 0.11
N HIS A 107 -5.63 7.66 -0.67
CA HIS A 107 -5.51 8.55 -1.82
C HIS A 107 -5.04 9.95 -1.43
N ARG A 108 -5.47 10.48 -0.28
CA ARG A 108 -5.02 11.77 0.25
C ARG A 108 -3.58 11.74 0.77
N SER A 109 -3.08 10.57 1.17
CA SER A 109 -1.68 10.43 1.61
C SER A 109 -0.66 10.44 0.47
N ILE A 110 -1.10 10.40 -0.80
CA ILE A 110 -0.24 10.59 -1.96
C ILE A 110 0.07 12.07 -2.08
N THR A 111 1.20 12.48 -1.55
CA THR A 111 1.61 13.88 -1.41
C THR A 111 2.73 14.26 -2.39
N GLY A 112 2.84 15.55 -2.68
CA GLY A 112 3.99 16.12 -3.39
C GLY A 112 4.11 15.74 -4.84
N TRP A 113 3.07 15.24 -5.45
CA TRP A 113 3.09 14.79 -6.83
C TRP A 113 2.02 15.43 -7.70
N PRO A 114 2.41 15.94 -8.84
CA PRO A 114 3.50 16.85 -9.00
C PRO A 114 3.09 18.19 -8.36
N GLY A 115 3.97 18.86 -7.62
CA GLY A 115 3.69 20.15 -7.00
C GLY A 115 2.72 20.16 -5.82
N GLY A 116 2.44 19.00 -5.24
CA GLY A 116 1.48 18.85 -4.16
C GLY A 116 0.09 18.46 -4.64
N LYS A 117 -0.68 17.86 -3.77
CA LYS A 117 -2.07 17.51 -3.99
C LYS A 117 -2.95 18.35 -3.07
N PRO A 118 -3.94 19.06 -3.58
CA PRO A 118 -4.89 19.78 -2.74
C PRO A 118 -5.49 18.81 -1.70
N ASP A 119 -5.59 19.30 -0.45
CA ASP A 119 -6.14 18.53 0.68
C ASP A 119 -5.38 17.22 1.02
N ALA A 120 -4.12 17.10 0.60
CA ALA A 120 -3.28 15.98 1.00
C ALA A 120 -2.95 16.06 2.50
N ASP A 121 -2.87 14.91 3.16
CA ASP A 121 -2.38 14.82 4.54
C ASP A 121 -0.84 14.82 4.53
N ASP A 122 -0.27 15.99 4.75
CA ASP A 122 1.18 16.21 4.80
C ASP A 122 1.74 16.27 6.23
N THR A 123 0.95 15.85 7.23
CA THR A 123 1.31 15.93 8.66
C THR A 123 2.68 15.31 8.95
N HIS A 124 3.01 14.21 8.27
CA HIS A 124 4.27 13.50 8.44
C HIS A 124 5.32 13.83 7.37
N ARG A 125 4.97 14.68 6.39
CA ARG A 125 5.84 15.05 5.28
C ARG A 125 5.61 16.49 4.86
N PRO A 126 5.82 17.45 5.75
CA PRO A 126 5.55 18.88 5.50
C PRO A 126 6.36 19.44 4.34
N GLU A 127 7.49 18.84 4.00
CA GLU A 127 8.31 19.22 2.86
C GLU A 127 7.60 19.04 1.51
N ARG A 128 6.53 18.24 1.46
CA ARG A 128 5.73 18.00 0.26
C ARG A 128 4.52 18.91 0.13
N ALA A 129 4.16 19.63 1.18
CA ALA A 129 3.04 20.58 1.18
C ALA A 129 3.35 21.81 0.34
N LYS A 130 4.63 22.18 0.19
CA LYS A 130 5.06 23.32 -0.61
C LYS A 130 5.56 22.86 -1.97
N PRO A 131 5.04 23.44 -3.07
CA PRO A 131 5.57 23.18 -4.41
C PRO A 131 7.06 23.57 -4.47
N VAL A 132 7.90 22.62 -4.84
CA VAL A 132 9.32 22.86 -5.07
C VAL A 132 9.62 22.46 -6.50
N LYS A 133 10.30 23.33 -7.26
CA LYS A 133 10.74 23.02 -8.62
C LYS A 133 11.61 21.76 -8.59
N LYS A 134 11.20 20.76 -9.34
CA LYS A 134 11.88 19.45 -9.43
C LYS A 134 12.51 19.30 -10.79
N ARG A 135 13.59 18.54 -10.84
CA ARG A 135 14.15 18.02 -12.08
C ARG A 135 13.59 16.62 -12.30
N VAL A 136 12.92 16.41 -13.41
CA VAL A 136 12.19 15.18 -13.73
C VAL A 136 12.72 14.59 -15.02
N LEU A 137 13.04 13.31 -15.02
CA LEU A 137 13.39 12.55 -16.22
C LEU A 137 12.26 11.54 -16.49
N ILE A 138 11.66 11.64 -17.67
CA ILE A 138 10.69 10.69 -18.19
C ILE A 138 11.45 9.74 -19.12
N LEU A 139 11.42 8.45 -18.82
CA LEU A 139 11.98 7.41 -19.68
C LEU A 139 10.87 6.88 -20.58
N SER A 140 10.96 7.18 -21.86
CA SER A 140 10.01 6.73 -22.88
C SER A 140 10.64 5.60 -23.70
N PRO A 141 10.09 4.38 -23.70
CA PRO A 141 10.61 3.27 -24.50
C PRO A 141 10.65 3.61 -25.99
N HIS A 142 9.60 4.23 -26.52
CA HIS A 142 9.50 4.67 -27.90
C HIS A 142 9.10 6.17 -27.95
N PRO A 143 9.37 6.85 -29.06
CA PRO A 143 8.95 8.24 -29.25
C PRO A 143 7.43 8.34 -29.40
N ASP A 144 6.70 8.46 -28.33
CA ASP A 144 5.26 8.69 -28.18
C ASP A 144 4.72 8.16 -26.84
N ASP A 145 5.38 7.17 -26.22
CA ASP A 145 4.95 6.56 -24.97
C ASP A 145 4.83 7.57 -23.82
N ASP A 146 5.66 8.59 -23.81
CA ASP A 146 5.61 9.72 -22.87
C ASP A 146 4.29 10.50 -22.95
N VAL A 147 3.71 10.61 -24.17
CA VAL A 147 2.43 11.29 -24.39
C VAL A 147 1.26 10.32 -24.23
N ILE A 148 1.31 9.15 -24.87
CA ILE A 148 0.21 8.18 -24.87
C ILE A 148 -0.02 7.61 -23.46
N SER A 149 1.05 7.22 -22.77
CA SER A 149 0.93 6.53 -21.48
C SER A 149 0.84 7.49 -20.30
N MET A 150 1.44 8.70 -20.38
CA MET A 150 1.50 9.61 -19.23
C MET A 150 1.39 11.09 -19.60
N GLY A 151 0.83 11.43 -20.74
CA GLY A 151 0.72 12.80 -21.25
C GLY A 151 0.06 13.76 -20.26
N GLY A 152 -0.98 13.33 -19.54
CA GLY A 152 -1.61 14.16 -18.50
C GLY A 152 -0.67 14.50 -17.35
N THR A 153 0.18 13.54 -16.94
CA THR A 153 1.22 13.78 -15.92
C THR A 153 2.32 14.69 -16.47
N PHE A 154 2.75 14.44 -17.70
CA PHE A 154 3.76 15.25 -18.37
C PHE A 154 3.33 16.72 -18.49
N ALA A 155 2.15 16.97 -19.05
CA ALA A 155 1.59 18.31 -19.15
C ALA A 155 1.53 19.01 -17.78
N ARG A 156 1.04 18.32 -16.76
CA ARG A 156 0.96 18.86 -15.41
C ARG A 156 2.32 19.19 -14.78
N LEU A 157 3.35 18.39 -15.04
CA LEU A 157 4.71 18.69 -14.60
C LEU A 157 5.23 19.99 -15.23
N VAL A 158 4.99 20.18 -16.53
CA VAL A 158 5.37 21.39 -17.26
C VAL A 158 4.59 22.60 -16.77
N ASP A 159 3.27 22.51 -16.63
CA ASP A 159 2.38 23.58 -16.15
C ASP A 159 2.78 24.06 -14.74
N GLN A 160 3.29 23.15 -13.91
CA GLN A 160 3.78 23.50 -12.57
C GLN A 160 5.21 24.03 -12.54
N GLY A 161 5.82 24.23 -13.70
CA GLY A 161 7.15 24.85 -13.84
C GLY A 161 8.30 23.94 -13.43
N HIS A 162 8.11 22.61 -13.44
CA HIS A 162 9.19 21.66 -13.23
C HIS A 162 10.14 21.62 -14.44
N ASP A 163 11.37 21.21 -14.22
CA ASP A 163 12.39 21.01 -15.24
C ASP A 163 12.27 19.59 -15.76
N VAL A 164 11.56 19.41 -16.88
CA VAL A 164 11.18 18.09 -17.40
C VAL A 164 12.01 17.73 -18.62
N HIS A 165 12.66 16.58 -18.55
CA HIS A 165 13.43 15.99 -19.62
C HIS A 165 12.80 14.66 -20.03
N VAL A 166 12.77 14.40 -21.34
CA VAL A 166 12.34 13.12 -21.90
C VAL A 166 13.54 12.42 -22.52
N ALA A 167 13.76 11.17 -22.16
CA ALA A 167 14.77 10.32 -22.77
C ALA A 167 14.11 9.16 -23.51
N TYR A 168 14.17 9.18 -24.81
CA TYR A 168 13.74 8.06 -25.64
C TYR A 168 14.80 6.97 -25.65
N GLN A 169 14.38 5.74 -25.34
CA GLN A 169 15.27 4.57 -25.27
C GLN A 169 15.55 3.99 -26.65
N THR A 170 14.63 4.20 -27.59
CA THR A 170 14.76 3.78 -28.99
C THR A 170 14.46 4.95 -29.92
N SER A 171 14.96 4.88 -31.15
CA SER A 171 14.69 5.88 -32.19
C SER A 171 13.29 5.73 -32.83
N GLY A 172 12.58 4.62 -32.58
CA GLY A 172 11.29 4.32 -33.21
C GLY A 172 11.39 3.93 -34.70
N ASN A 173 12.59 3.85 -35.27
CA ASN A 173 12.81 3.63 -36.70
C ASN A 173 12.36 2.26 -37.23
N ILE A 174 12.02 1.33 -36.35
CA ILE A 174 11.51 -0.02 -36.71
C ILE A 174 9.98 -0.09 -36.59
N ALA A 175 9.35 0.89 -35.97
CA ALA A 175 7.91 0.87 -35.68
C ALA A 175 7.03 1.01 -36.94
N VAL A 176 7.53 1.71 -37.95
CA VAL A 176 6.82 1.94 -39.22
C VAL A 176 7.77 1.71 -40.40
N ASN A 177 7.36 0.96 -41.40
CA ASN A 177 8.13 0.77 -42.61
C ASN A 177 8.16 2.06 -43.46
N ASN A 178 9.27 2.32 -44.16
CA ASN A 178 9.40 3.50 -45.02
C ASN A 178 8.32 3.55 -46.10
N SER A 179 7.84 2.39 -46.58
CA SER A 179 6.73 2.28 -47.52
C SER A 179 5.39 2.78 -46.96
N ASP A 180 5.20 2.79 -45.65
CA ASP A 180 3.97 3.24 -45.02
C ASP A 180 3.98 4.74 -44.74
N VAL A 181 5.17 5.33 -44.63
CA VAL A 181 5.38 6.77 -44.47
C VAL A 181 5.25 7.54 -45.80
N LEU A 182 5.49 6.85 -46.92
CA LEU A 182 5.51 7.46 -48.25
C LEU A 182 4.16 7.36 -49.00
N LYS A 183 3.11 6.85 -48.37
CA LYS A 183 1.73 6.84 -48.85
C LYS A 183 0.97 8.07 -48.33
#